data_b798aa0328788516a088e72a8b169d8e
#
_entry.id   b798aa0328788516a088e72a8b169d8e
#
_cell.length_a   1.000
_cell.length_b   1.000
_cell.length_c   1.000
_cell.angle_alpha   90.00
_cell.angle_beta   90.00
_cell.angle_gamma   90.00
#
_symmetry.space_group_name_H-M   'P 1'
#
loop_
_entity.id
_entity.type
_entity.pdbx_description
1 polymer ?
#
loop_
_entity_poly.entity_id
_entity_poly.type
_entity_poly.pdbx_seq_one_letter_code
_entity_poly.pdbx_strand_id
1 'polypeptide(L)'
;VLNKQILATGYNGAPVGMRHCGEVGCIRQQQGVPSGERHELCRGLHAEQNVIIQAALHGAKLAGATVYCTHHPCVVCAKMLINAGVARVVFRGDYPDELARQMLSEAGVEISVFPKK
;
A
#
# COMPACT_ATOMS: atom_id res chain seq x y z
N VAL A 1 -2.47 9.21 -8.51
CA VAL A 1 -2.52 10.52 -9.17
C VAL A 1 -2.02 10.38 -10.60
N LEU A 2 -2.72 10.94 -11.54
CA LEU A 2 -2.32 10.96 -12.94
C LEU A 2 -2.75 12.32 -13.51
N ASN A 3 -1.82 12.99 -14.22
CA ASN A 3 -2.08 14.30 -14.82
C ASN A 3 -2.63 15.31 -13.80
N LYS A 4 -2.05 15.31 -12.59
CA LYS A 4 -2.43 16.18 -11.47
C LYS A 4 -3.84 15.94 -10.95
N GLN A 5 -4.46 14.81 -11.28
CA GLN A 5 -5.77 14.43 -10.77
C GLN A 5 -5.66 13.23 -9.86
N ILE A 6 -6.38 13.27 -8.74
CA ILE A 6 -6.47 12.14 -7.84
C ILE A 6 -7.47 11.14 -8.43
N LEU A 7 -7.00 9.91 -8.70
CA LEU A 7 -7.83 8.86 -9.29
C LEU A 7 -8.55 8.04 -8.23
N ALA A 8 -7.89 7.82 -7.09
CA ALA A 8 -8.42 7.02 -5.99
C ALA A 8 -7.64 7.34 -4.73
N THR A 9 -8.26 7.09 -3.59
CA THR A 9 -7.63 7.21 -2.28
C THR A 9 -7.88 5.93 -1.49
N GLY A 10 -7.07 5.71 -0.47
CA GLY A 10 -7.24 4.57 0.42
C GLY A 10 -6.57 4.82 1.76
N TYR A 11 -7.07 4.14 2.77
CA TYR A 11 -6.51 4.17 4.12
C TYR A 11 -6.56 2.76 4.70
N ASN A 12 -5.78 2.52 5.75
CA ASN A 12 -5.79 1.23 6.43
C ASN A 12 -7.14 1.01 7.09
N GLY A 13 -7.73 -0.15 6.87
CA GLY A 13 -9.03 -0.43 7.46
C GLY A 13 -9.51 -1.84 7.17
N ALA A 14 -10.42 -2.34 8.01
CA ALA A 14 -11.03 -3.65 7.84
C ALA A 14 -11.93 -3.66 6.60
N PRO A 15 -12.19 -4.85 6.01
CA PRO A 15 -13.15 -4.96 4.91
C PRO A 15 -14.52 -4.41 5.29
N VAL A 16 -15.26 -3.99 4.27
CA VAL A 16 -16.60 -3.42 4.46
C VAL A 16 -17.48 -4.39 5.26
N GLY A 17 -18.12 -3.88 6.30
CA GLY A 17 -19.00 -4.68 7.16
C GLY A 17 -18.30 -5.38 8.32
N MET A 18 -16.97 -5.34 8.39
CA MET A 18 -16.21 -5.92 9.49
C MET A 18 -15.81 -4.84 10.49
N ARG A 19 -15.69 -5.23 11.76
CA ARG A 19 -15.20 -4.31 12.81
C ARG A 19 -13.70 -4.11 12.66
N HIS A 20 -13.22 -2.92 12.98
CA HIS A 20 -11.80 -2.59 12.91
C HIS A 20 -11.02 -3.22 14.09
N CYS A 21 -9.71 -3.38 13.91
CA CYS A 21 -8.84 -3.90 14.96
C CYS A 21 -8.96 -3.14 16.27
N GLY A 22 -9.16 -1.82 16.21
CA GLY A 22 -9.35 -0.99 17.39
C GLY A 22 -10.58 -1.36 18.22
N GLU A 23 -11.57 -2.01 17.62
CA GLU A 23 -12.79 -2.43 18.29
C GLU A 23 -12.71 -3.84 18.87
N VAL A 24 -12.00 -4.75 18.18
CA VAL A 24 -11.98 -6.18 18.51
C VAL A 24 -10.59 -6.69 18.93
N GLY A 25 -9.57 -5.86 18.85
CA GLY A 25 -8.20 -6.23 19.15
C GLY A 25 -7.45 -6.75 17.90
N CYS A 26 -6.14 -6.65 17.95
CA CYS A 26 -5.27 -7.08 16.86
C CYS A 26 -4.81 -8.52 17.10
N ILE A 27 -5.18 -9.42 16.19
CA ILE A 27 -4.79 -10.84 16.29
C ILE A 27 -3.28 -10.99 16.33
N ARG A 28 -2.54 -10.20 15.54
CA ARG A 28 -1.08 -10.24 15.53
C ARG A 28 -0.50 -9.91 16.91
N GLN A 29 -1.01 -8.87 17.57
CA GLN A 29 -0.59 -8.51 18.92
C GLN A 29 -0.98 -9.60 19.92
N GLN A 30 -2.18 -10.15 19.80
CA GLN A 30 -2.67 -11.20 20.68
C GLN A 30 -1.82 -12.47 20.58
N GLN A 31 -1.25 -12.75 19.42
CA GLN A 31 -0.38 -13.92 19.20
C GLN A 31 1.11 -13.61 19.34
N GLY A 32 1.46 -12.38 19.70
CA GLY A 32 2.85 -11.98 19.91
C GLY A 32 3.66 -11.89 18.62
N VAL A 33 3.03 -11.65 17.49
CA VAL A 33 3.71 -11.53 16.20
C VAL A 33 4.47 -10.20 16.13
N PRO A 34 5.77 -10.21 15.74
CA PRO A 34 6.53 -8.98 15.59
C PRO A 34 5.90 -8.05 14.55
N SER A 35 6.12 -6.74 14.73
CA SER A 35 5.66 -5.73 13.78
C SER A 35 6.22 -6.02 12.38
N GLY A 36 5.37 -5.89 11.36
CA GLY A 36 5.75 -6.12 9.97
C GLY A 36 5.71 -7.57 9.51
N GLU A 37 5.33 -8.52 10.39
CA GLU A 37 5.24 -9.94 10.03
C GLU A 37 3.80 -10.44 10.12
N ARG A 38 3.52 -11.53 9.45
CA ARG A 38 2.22 -12.23 9.49
C ARG A 38 1.05 -11.30 9.19
N HIS A 39 1.13 -10.53 8.09
CA HIS A 39 0.08 -9.60 7.69
C HIS A 39 -1.26 -10.28 7.41
N GLU A 40 -1.25 -11.57 7.06
CA GLU A 40 -2.48 -12.34 6.81
C GLU A 40 -3.35 -12.47 8.06
N LEU A 41 -2.79 -12.31 9.24
CA LEU A 41 -3.56 -12.33 10.49
C LEU A 41 -4.27 -11.01 10.79
N CYS A 42 -3.86 -9.94 10.14
CA CYS A 42 -4.49 -8.65 10.33
C CYS A 42 -5.80 -8.58 9.55
N ARG A 43 -6.89 -8.20 10.21
CA ARG A 43 -8.17 -8.03 9.53
C ARG A 43 -8.22 -6.77 8.67
N GLY A 44 -7.31 -5.84 8.88
CA GLY A 44 -7.24 -4.61 8.12
C GLY A 44 -6.53 -4.80 6.79
N LEU A 45 -7.04 -4.15 5.76
CA LEU A 45 -6.34 -4.02 4.49
C LEU A 45 -5.38 -2.84 4.57
N HIS A 46 -4.26 -2.93 3.87
CA HIS A 46 -3.33 -1.82 3.77
C HIS A 46 -3.93 -0.71 2.88
N ALA A 47 -3.51 0.53 3.12
CA ALA A 47 -3.99 1.67 2.34
C ALA A 47 -3.74 1.47 0.84
N GLU A 48 -2.59 0.92 0.46
CA GLU A 48 -2.24 0.64 -0.94
C GLU A 48 -3.19 -0.38 -1.56
N GLN A 49 -3.58 -1.41 -0.80
CA GLN A 49 -4.55 -2.41 -1.26
C GLN A 49 -5.91 -1.75 -1.48
N ASN A 50 -6.34 -0.90 -0.55
CA ASN A 50 -7.62 -0.22 -0.64
C ASN A 50 -7.67 0.78 -1.80
N VAL A 51 -6.56 1.45 -2.11
CA VAL A 51 -6.48 2.32 -3.29
C VAL A 51 -6.77 1.54 -4.56
N ILE A 52 -6.15 0.37 -4.71
CA ILE A 52 -6.34 -0.48 -5.89
C ILE A 52 -7.79 -0.96 -5.97
N ILE A 53 -8.37 -1.38 -4.84
CA ILE A 53 -9.75 -1.83 -4.78
C ILE A 53 -10.71 -0.69 -5.13
N GLN A 54 -10.49 0.50 -4.57
CA GLN A 54 -11.32 1.67 -4.88
C GLN A 54 -11.25 2.03 -6.36
N ALA A 55 -10.05 1.98 -6.95
CA ALA A 55 -9.89 2.23 -8.37
C ALA A 55 -10.69 1.20 -9.19
N ALA A 56 -10.64 -0.07 -8.80
CA ALA A 56 -11.37 -1.14 -9.49
C ALA A 56 -12.89 -0.94 -9.36
N LEU A 57 -13.38 -0.57 -8.18
CA LEU A 57 -14.81 -0.35 -7.93
C LEU A 57 -15.37 0.80 -8.77
N HIS A 58 -14.57 1.82 -9.01
CA HIS A 58 -15.02 3.03 -9.72
C HIS A 58 -14.53 3.09 -11.16
N GLY A 59 -13.88 2.05 -11.66
CA GLY A 59 -13.44 1.98 -13.05
C GLY A 59 -12.27 2.89 -13.39
N ALA A 60 -11.48 3.33 -12.41
CA ALA A 60 -10.31 4.15 -12.65
C ALA A 60 -9.11 3.27 -13.02
N LYS A 61 -8.39 3.66 -14.07
CA LYS A 61 -7.16 2.96 -14.47
C LYS A 61 -5.96 3.57 -13.75
N LEU A 62 -5.17 2.73 -13.11
CA LEU A 62 -3.97 3.16 -12.40
C LEU A 62 -2.71 3.11 -13.25
N ALA A 63 -2.77 2.58 -14.47
CA ALA A 63 -1.61 2.49 -15.34
C ALA A 63 -0.99 3.88 -15.56
N GLY A 64 0.31 3.99 -15.31
CA GLY A 64 1.05 5.24 -15.44
C GLY A 64 0.90 6.21 -14.28
N ALA A 65 0.13 5.87 -13.26
CA ALA A 65 -0.14 6.76 -12.14
C ALA A 65 1.03 6.81 -11.13
N THR A 66 1.01 7.84 -10.30
CA THR A 66 1.88 7.99 -9.14
C THR A 66 1.07 7.69 -7.87
N VAL A 67 1.64 6.88 -6.99
CA VAL A 67 1.04 6.56 -5.69
C VAL A 67 1.83 7.28 -4.60
N TYR A 68 1.13 8.03 -3.77
CA TYR A 68 1.71 8.72 -2.62
C TYR A 68 1.33 7.95 -1.35
N CYS A 69 2.32 7.45 -0.65
CA CYS A 69 2.14 6.61 0.54
C CYS A 69 2.74 7.29 1.77
N THR A 70 2.14 7.06 2.94
CA THR A 70 2.71 7.57 4.19
C THR A 70 3.94 6.78 4.62
N HIS A 71 4.06 5.52 4.17
CA HIS A 71 5.19 4.64 4.44
C HIS A 71 5.58 3.90 3.17
N HIS A 72 6.80 3.33 3.14
CA HIS A 72 7.21 2.49 2.02
C HIS A 72 6.29 1.26 1.94
N PRO A 73 5.78 0.91 0.74
CA PRO A 73 4.92 -0.26 0.61
C PRO A 73 5.63 -1.55 1.01
N CYS A 74 4.90 -2.47 1.65
CA CYS A 74 5.41 -3.81 1.92
C CYS A 74 5.48 -4.61 0.60
N VAL A 75 6.11 -5.79 0.66
CA VAL A 75 6.31 -6.60 -0.54
C VAL A 75 5.00 -7.01 -1.21
N VAL A 76 3.96 -7.31 -0.42
CA VAL A 76 2.65 -7.68 -0.96
C VAL A 76 2.02 -6.51 -1.71
N CYS A 77 2.03 -5.32 -1.10
CA CYS A 77 1.50 -4.12 -1.73
C CYS A 77 2.31 -3.73 -2.96
N ALA A 78 3.65 -3.86 -2.91
CA ALA A 78 4.52 -3.57 -4.03
C ALA A 78 4.16 -4.41 -5.26
N LYS A 79 3.96 -5.71 -5.08
CA LYS A 79 3.56 -6.60 -6.18
C LYS A 79 2.22 -6.17 -6.79
N MET A 80 1.27 -5.79 -5.96
CA MET A 80 -0.04 -5.34 -6.44
C MET A 80 0.07 -4.03 -7.23
N LEU A 81 0.86 -3.08 -6.74
CA LEU A 81 1.07 -1.81 -7.43
C LEU A 81 1.76 -2.01 -8.78
N ILE A 82 2.74 -2.91 -8.84
CA ILE A 82 3.43 -3.27 -10.08
C ILE A 82 2.41 -3.78 -11.11
N ASN A 83 1.58 -4.74 -10.72
CA ASN A 83 0.60 -5.33 -11.63
C ASN A 83 -0.53 -4.36 -12.00
N ALA A 84 -0.81 -3.37 -11.15
CA ALA A 84 -1.77 -2.32 -11.47
C ALA A 84 -1.22 -1.31 -12.50
N GLY A 85 0.07 -1.40 -12.81
CA GLY A 85 0.70 -0.54 -13.83
C GLY A 85 1.16 0.81 -13.31
N VAL A 86 1.29 0.97 -12.00
CA VAL A 86 1.77 2.21 -11.38
C VAL A 86 3.17 2.52 -11.87
N ALA A 87 3.41 3.78 -12.25
CA ALA A 87 4.70 4.21 -12.79
C ALA A 87 5.66 4.70 -11.70
N ARG A 88 5.14 5.22 -10.60
CA ARG A 88 5.96 5.85 -9.57
C ARG A 88 5.32 5.70 -8.20
N VAL A 89 6.15 5.48 -7.19
CA VAL A 89 5.75 5.44 -5.79
C VAL A 89 6.53 6.52 -5.02
N VAL A 90 5.82 7.37 -4.32
CA VAL A 90 6.40 8.40 -3.44
C VAL A 90 5.97 8.08 -2.01
N PHE A 91 6.93 7.99 -1.09
CA PHE A 91 6.63 7.62 0.30
C PHE A 91 7.44 8.48 1.26
N ARG A 92 7.08 8.41 2.55
CA ARG A 92 7.80 9.10 3.63
C ARG A 92 8.60 8.08 4.41
N GLY A 93 9.74 8.53 4.96
CA GLY A 93 10.58 7.73 5.85
C GLY A 93 11.61 6.88 5.13
N ASP A 94 12.07 5.83 5.81
CA ASP A 94 13.13 4.95 5.32
C ASP A 94 12.55 3.78 4.51
N TYR A 95 13.44 2.94 3.98
CA TYR A 95 13.08 1.73 3.21
C TYR A 95 13.05 0.52 4.15
N PRO A 96 11.93 0.27 4.85
CA PRO A 96 11.89 -0.83 5.81
C PRO A 96 11.79 -2.22 5.16
N ASP A 97 11.43 -2.28 3.88
CA ASP A 97 11.28 -3.54 3.14
C ASP A 97 12.18 -3.51 1.90
N GLU A 98 13.38 -4.07 2.04
CA GLU A 98 14.36 -4.10 0.95
C GLU A 98 13.89 -4.94 -0.22
N LEU A 99 13.19 -6.05 0.04
CA LEU A 99 12.66 -6.89 -1.02
C LEU A 99 11.61 -6.15 -1.86
N ALA A 100 10.74 -5.40 -1.20
CA ALA A 100 9.76 -4.58 -1.91
C ALA A 100 10.45 -3.54 -2.80
N ARG A 101 11.50 -2.90 -2.29
CA ARG A 101 12.28 -1.93 -3.05
C ARG A 101 12.92 -2.56 -4.28
N GLN A 102 13.50 -3.74 -4.12
CA GLN A 102 14.12 -4.48 -5.23
C GLN A 102 13.10 -4.84 -6.30
N MET A 103 11.92 -5.30 -5.89
CA MET A 103 10.86 -5.67 -6.84
C MET A 103 10.36 -4.47 -7.64
N LEU A 104 10.12 -3.34 -6.96
CA LEU A 104 9.70 -2.12 -7.64
C LEU A 104 10.77 -1.65 -8.64
N SER A 105 12.02 -1.68 -8.25
CA SER A 105 13.14 -1.30 -9.11
C SER A 105 13.26 -2.22 -10.32
N GLU A 106 13.18 -3.52 -10.14
CA GLU A 106 13.23 -4.50 -11.22
C GLU A 106 12.11 -4.30 -12.23
N ALA A 107 10.92 -3.95 -11.74
CA ALA A 107 9.77 -3.71 -12.59
C ALA A 107 9.79 -2.35 -13.28
N GLY A 108 10.78 -1.52 -13.00
CA GLY A 108 10.90 -0.19 -13.62
C GLY A 108 10.03 0.88 -12.99
N VAL A 109 9.50 0.63 -11.78
CA VAL A 109 8.72 1.61 -11.04
C VAL A 109 9.67 2.60 -10.37
N GLU A 110 9.48 3.90 -10.63
CA GLU A 110 10.27 4.95 -10.00
C GLU A 110 9.91 5.07 -8.52
N ILE A 111 10.92 5.18 -7.66
CA ILE A 111 10.72 5.29 -6.21
C ILE A 111 11.33 6.60 -5.75
N SER A 112 10.57 7.38 -4.98
CA SER A 112 11.01 8.67 -4.44
C SER A 112 10.61 8.80 -2.99
N VAL A 113 11.47 9.49 -2.20
CA VAL A 113 11.20 9.80 -0.79
C VAL A 113 10.69 11.23 -0.70
N PHE A 114 9.66 11.44 0.11
CA PHE A 114 9.12 12.79 0.38
C PHE A 114 9.20 13.09 1.87
N PRO A 115 9.62 14.29 2.27
CA PRO A 115 10.19 15.33 1.42
C PRO A 115 11.57 14.94 0.92
N LYS A 116 11.99 15.50 -0.22
CA LYS A 116 13.32 15.26 -0.74
C LYS A 116 14.35 15.82 0.23
N LYS A 117 15.37 15.00 0.54
CA LYS A 117 16.50 15.45 1.35
C LYS A 117 17.53 16.13 0.49
#